data_58d69579cd184aa9b1ab56c7ee616d63
#
_entry.id   58d69579cd184aa9b1ab56c7ee616d63
#
_cell.length_a   1.000
_cell.length_b   1.000
_cell.length_c   1.000
_cell.angle_alpha   90.00
_cell.angle_beta   90.00
_cell.angle_gamma   90.00
#
_symmetry.space_group_name_H-M   'P 1'
#
loop_
_entity.id
_entity.type
_entity.pdbx_description
1 polymer ?
#
loop_
_entity_poly.entity_id
_entity_poly.type
_entity_poly.pdbx_seq_one_letter_code
_entity_poly.pdbx_strand_id
1 'polypeptide(L)'
;EALKWYRTYSEKYPVDHEARHMVAALGDGPKPLRASDNYVRETFDHFAEDFDRQLLEDLEYLAPKLIHTLFREVWSGAAADLVILDAGCGTGLAGIEFKAYATYLAGVDLSPEMLKFAAARGLYDKLHEGELSAFMRANEAKFDLIVAADVFCYIGDLQESLEAALVTLK
;
A
#
# COMPACT_ATOMS: atom_id res chain seq x y z
N GLU A 1 -16.81 25.45 7.91
CA GLU A 1 -15.66 26.32 8.30
C GLU A 1 -14.35 25.74 7.76
N ALA A 2 -14.05 24.46 7.96
CA ALA A 2 -12.84 23.79 7.46
C ALA A 2 -12.66 23.93 5.93
N LEU A 3 -13.71 23.68 5.13
CA LEU A 3 -13.63 23.83 3.67
C LEU A 3 -13.21 25.24 3.23
N LYS A 4 -13.69 26.27 3.92
CA LYS A 4 -13.30 27.66 3.62
C LYS A 4 -11.80 27.88 3.84
N TRP A 5 -11.25 27.36 4.93
CA TRP A 5 -9.83 27.44 5.24
C TRP A 5 -8.99 26.69 4.21
N TYR A 6 -9.35 25.43 3.88
CA TYR A 6 -8.63 24.66 2.87
C TYR A 6 -8.69 25.29 1.48
N ARG A 7 -9.82 25.91 1.08
CA ARG A 7 -9.90 26.67 -0.19
C ARG A 7 -8.93 27.83 -0.21
N THR A 8 -8.98 28.70 0.82
CA THR A 8 -8.08 29.86 0.91
C THR A 8 -6.61 29.44 0.94
N TYR A 9 -6.30 28.37 1.65
CA TYR A 9 -4.95 27.82 1.73
C TYR A 9 -4.50 27.24 0.38
N SER A 10 -5.33 26.46 -0.28
CA SER A 10 -5.04 25.85 -1.59
C SER A 10 -4.87 26.90 -2.70
N GLU A 11 -5.58 28.03 -2.65
CA GLU A 11 -5.37 29.17 -3.56
C GLU A 11 -3.97 29.77 -3.39
N LYS A 12 -3.47 29.84 -2.16
CA LYS A 12 -2.15 30.38 -1.85
C LYS A 12 -1.03 29.36 -2.13
N TYR A 13 -1.31 28.09 -1.92
CA TYR A 13 -0.37 26.98 -2.07
C TYR A 13 -0.94 25.90 -3.01
N PRO A 14 -1.03 26.17 -4.33
CA PRO A 14 -1.73 25.29 -5.28
C PRO A 14 -1.04 23.93 -5.53
N VAL A 15 0.18 23.77 -5.09
CA VAL A 15 0.94 22.52 -5.18
C VAL A 15 0.78 21.62 -3.95
N ASP A 16 0.14 22.10 -2.89
CA ASP A 16 -0.11 21.33 -1.68
C ASP A 16 -1.19 20.26 -1.94
N HIS A 17 -0.76 19.00 -1.88
CA HIS A 17 -1.62 17.87 -2.23
C HIS A 17 -2.65 17.56 -1.15
N GLU A 18 -2.32 17.76 0.14
CA GLU A 18 -3.26 17.58 1.24
C GLU A 18 -4.40 18.59 1.16
N ALA A 19 -4.08 19.88 1.01
CA ALA A 19 -5.09 20.92 0.90
C ALA A 19 -6.02 20.68 -0.29
N ARG A 20 -5.50 20.27 -1.44
CA ARG A 20 -6.30 19.93 -2.62
C ARG A 20 -7.19 18.73 -2.36
N HIS A 21 -6.68 17.70 -1.72
CA HIS A 21 -7.45 16.51 -1.34
C HIS A 21 -8.59 16.90 -0.39
N MET A 22 -8.31 17.69 0.65
CA MET A 22 -9.32 18.16 1.61
C MET A 22 -10.39 19.06 0.99
N VAL A 23 -10.02 19.92 0.03
CA VAL A 23 -11.00 20.69 -0.75
C VAL A 23 -11.93 19.78 -1.54
N ALA A 24 -11.40 18.75 -2.18
CA ALA A 24 -12.19 17.78 -2.92
C ALA A 24 -13.07 16.91 -1.99
N ALA A 25 -12.55 16.48 -0.85
CA ALA A 25 -13.26 15.65 0.11
C ALA A 25 -14.42 16.39 0.81
N LEU A 26 -14.20 17.67 1.19
CA LEU A 26 -15.17 18.47 1.92
C LEU A 26 -16.09 19.31 1.02
N GLY A 27 -15.73 19.50 -0.25
CA GLY A 27 -16.48 20.33 -1.19
C GLY A 27 -17.72 19.63 -1.77
N ASP A 28 -18.57 20.43 -2.43
CA ASP A 28 -19.80 19.96 -3.09
C ASP A 28 -19.58 19.56 -4.56
N GLY A 29 -18.33 19.65 -5.03
CA GLY A 29 -17.93 19.27 -6.37
C GLY A 29 -17.86 17.76 -6.60
N PRO A 30 -17.59 17.30 -7.83
CA PRO A 30 -17.38 15.88 -8.09
C PRO A 30 -16.22 15.36 -7.24
N LYS A 31 -16.47 14.22 -6.57
CA LYS A 31 -15.44 13.56 -5.76
C LYS A 31 -14.45 12.86 -6.69
N PRO A 32 -13.14 12.92 -6.39
CA PRO A 32 -12.18 12.10 -7.11
C PRO A 32 -12.48 10.62 -6.89
N LEU A 33 -12.25 9.79 -7.90
CA LEU A 33 -12.46 8.33 -7.80
C LEU A 33 -11.51 7.69 -6.78
N ARG A 34 -10.33 8.30 -6.58
CA ARG A 34 -9.35 7.88 -5.57
C ARG A 34 -8.53 9.07 -5.08
N ALA A 35 -7.82 8.88 -3.97
CA ALA A 35 -6.79 9.81 -3.53
C ALA A 35 -5.66 9.89 -4.58
N SER A 36 -5.06 11.06 -4.78
CA SER A 36 -3.92 11.20 -5.69
C SER A 36 -2.68 10.51 -5.12
N ASP A 37 -1.86 9.93 -5.99
CA ASP A 37 -0.62 9.25 -5.58
C ASP A 37 0.30 10.17 -4.78
N ASN A 38 0.38 11.46 -5.15
CA ASN A 38 1.19 12.41 -4.42
C ASN A 38 0.67 12.66 -2.99
N TYR A 39 -0.65 12.79 -2.82
CA TYR A 39 -1.23 12.91 -1.49
C TYR A 39 -0.95 11.69 -0.61
N VAL A 40 -1.16 10.49 -1.16
CA VAL A 40 -0.89 9.23 -0.44
C VAL A 40 0.59 9.13 -0.09
N ARG A 41 1.49 9.38 -1.06
CA ARG A 41 2.93 9.36 -0.85
C ARG A 41 3.36 10.32 0.26
N GLU A 42 2.99 11.59 0.17
CA GLU A 42 3.37 12.62 1.15
C GLU A 42 2.84 12.28 2.55
N THR A 43 1.61 11.76 2.64
CA THR A 43 1.02 11.32 3.92
C THR A 43 1.87 10.22 4.56
N PHE A 44 2.22 9.20 3.80
CA PHE A 44 2.99 8.06 4.32
C PHE A 44 4.47 8.37 4.52
N ASP A 45 5.06 9.26 3.72
CA ASP A 45 6.43 9.74 3.96
C ASP A 45 6.55 10.45 5.32
N HIS A 46 5.58 11.31 5.66
CA HIS A 46 5.57 11.99 6.97
C HIS A 46 5.31 11.03 8.14
N PHE A 47 4.59 9.94 7.88
CA PHE A 47 4.18 9.00 8.92
C PHE A 47 5.16 7.86 9.14
N ALA A 48 6.14 7.66 8.24
CA ALA A 48 6.98 6.46 8.18
C ALA A 48 7.78 6.19 9.47
N GLU A 49 8.34 7.23 10.12
CA GLU A 49 9.14 7.07 11.34
C GLU A 49 8.33 6.52 12.52
N ASP A 50 7.09 6.95 12.66
CA ASP A 50 6.21 6.56 13.76
C ASP A 50 5.26 5.40 13.42
N PHE A 51 5.22 4.97 12.16
CA PHE A 51 4.23 4.05 11.62
C PHE A 51 4.14 2.75 12.41
N ASP A 52 5.25 2.03 12.55
CA ASP A 52 5.27 0.74 13.25
C ASP A 52 4.85 0.89 14.71
N ARG A 53 5.33 1.92 15.40
CA ARG A 53 4.98 2.17 16.80
C ARG A 53 3.48 2.42 16.94
N GLN A 54 2.93 3.34 16.15
CA GLN A 54 1.50 3.68 16.23
C GLN A 54 0.61 2.48 15.85
N LEU A 55 0.97 1.73 14.81
CA LEU A 55 0.18 0.57 14.42
C LEU A 55 0.24 -0.55 15.45
N LEU A 56 1.44 -0.91 15.91
CA LEU A 56 1.63 -2.08 16.75
C LEU A 56 1.34 -1.83 18.24
N GLU A 57 1.67 -0.63 18.74
CA GLU A 57 1.52 -0.32 20.16
C GLU A 57 0.21 0.41 20.47
N ASP A 58 -0.18 1.41 19.62
CA ASP A 58 -1.34 2.25 19.89
C ASP A 58 -2.64 1.66 19.29
N LEU A 59 -2.58 1.00 18.14
CA LEU A 59 -3.75 0.51 17.39
C LEU A 59 -3.92 -1.02 17.42
N GLU A 60 -3.01 -1.77 18.02
CA GLU A 60 -3.05 -3.23 18.06
C GLU A 60 -3.26 -3.86 16.66
N TYR A 61 -2.55 -3.36 15.65
CA TYR A 61 -2.73 -3.71 14.26
C TYR A 61 -2.49 -5.19 13.99
N LEU A 62 -3.53 -5.89 13.56
CA LEU A 62 -3.52 -7.33 13.36
C LEU A 62 -3.73 -7.78 11.91
N ALA A 63 -3.95 -6.87 10.96
CA ALA A 63 -4.33 -7.26 9.59
C ALA A 63 -3.32 -8.24 8.94
N PRO A 64 -1.99 -8.06 9.00
CA PRO A 64 -1.06 -9.04 8.44
C PRO A 64 -1.21 -10.45 9.04
N LYS A 65 -1.37 -10.53 10.37
CA LYS A 65 -1.56 -11.81 11.07
C LYS A 65 -2.88 -12.49 10.74
N LEU A 66 -3.96 -11.71 10.59
CA LEU A 66 -5.27 -12.23 10.20
C LEU A 66 -5.25 -12.75 8.77
N ILE A 67 -4.66 -12.01 7.83
CA ILE A 67 -4.47 -12.44 6.43
C ILE A 67 -3.64 -13.72 6.40
N HIS A 68 -2.54 -13.79 7.15
CA HIS A 68 -1.71 -14.98 7.26
C HIS A 68 -2.48 -16.17 7.83
N THR A 69 -3.32 -15.97 8.85
CA THR A 69 -4.16 -17.05 9.40
C THR A 69 -5.12 -17.59 8.36
N LEU A 70 -5.82 -16.72 7.61
CA LEU A 70 -6.71 -17.12 6.52
C LEU A 70 -5.93 -17.83 5.38
N PHE A 71 -4.76 -17.33 5.02
CA PHE A 71 -3.91 -17.96 4.03
C PHE A 71 -3.57 -19.40 4.43
N ARG A 72 -3.22 -19.66 5.69
CA ARG A 72 -2.90 -20.99 6.19
C ARG A 72 -4.07 -21.97 6.18
N GLU A 73 -5.30 -21.50 6.22
CA GLU A 73 -6.49 -22.36 6.11
C GLU A 73 -6.68 -22.92 4.69
N VAL A 74 -6.22 -22.19 3.67
CA VAL A 74 -6.40 -22.55 2.26
C VAL A 74 -5.12 -23.10 1.60
N TRP A 75 -3.96 -22.71 2.10
CA TRP A 75 -2.66 -23.13 1.57
C TRP A 75 -2.14 -24.39 2.26
N SER A 76 -2.01 -25.46 1.51
CA SER A 76 -1.47 -26.75 1.97
C SER A 76 -0.10 -27.10 1.37
N GLY A 77 0.51 -26.16 0.62
CA GLY A 77 1.82 -26.37 -0.02
C GLY A 77 2.99 -26.28 0.96
N ALA A 78 4.18 -26.52 0.43
CA ALA A 78 5.41 -26.43 1.21
C ALA A 78 5.77 -24.98 1.56
N ALA A 79 6.56 -24.79 2.64
CA ALA A 79 7.20 -23.52 2.91
C ALA A 79 8.22 -23.21 1.80
N ALA A 80 8.44 -21.88 1.53
CA ALA A 80 9.36 -21.39 0.51
C ALA A 80 9.10 -21.94 -0.90
N ASP A 81 7.85 -21.90 -1.36
CA ASP A 81 7.44 -22.43 -2.67
C ASP A 81 6.78 -21.36 -3.56
N LEU A 82 6.55 -20.17 -3.05
CA LEU A 82 5.78 -19.13 -3.72
C LEU A 82 6.62 -17.93 -4.15
N VAL A 83 6.26 -17.35 -5.28
CA VAL A 83 6.65 -16.00 -5.70
C VAL A 83 5.57 -15.04 -5.21
N ILE A 84 5.87 -14.20 -4.22
CA ILE A 84 4.88 -13.38 -3.51
C ILE A 84 5.09 -11.90 -3.81
N LEU A 85 3.98 -11.20 -4.07
CA LEU A 85 3.91 -9.74 -4.10
C LEU A 85 3.25 -9.24 -2.81
N ASP A 86 3.96 -8.40 -2.07
CA ASP A 86 3.42 -7.57 -0.99
C ASP A 86 3.03 -6.22 -1.60
N ALA A 87 1.74 -6.04 -1.82
CA ALA A 87 1.15 -4.93 -2.53
C ALA A 87 0.80 -3.79 -1.57
N GLY A 88 1.47 -2.64 -1.69
CA GLY A 88 1.45 -1.58 -0.70
C GLY A 88 2.16 -2.03 0.57
N CYS A 89 3.41 -2.46 0.43
CA CYS A 89 4.13 -3.15 1.51
C CYS A 89 4.45 -2.27 2.72
N GLY A 90 4.34 -0.94 2.59
CA GLY A 90 4.66 -0.01 3.66
C GLY A 90 6.04 -0.26 4.26
N THR A 91 6.11 -0.34 5.58
CA THR A 91 7.34 -0.69 6.33
C THR A 91 7.67 -2.19 6.31
N GLY A 92 6.83 -3.03 5.67
CA GLY A 92 7.07 -4.47 5.52
C GLY A 92 6.48 -5.36 6.61
N LEU A 93 5.42 -4.94 7.30
CA LEU A 93 4.79 -5.74 8.35
C LEU A 93 4.17 -7.04 7.81
N ALA A 94 3.56 -7.01 6.61
CA ALA A 94 3.04 -8.22 5.98
C ALA A 94 4.18 -9.15 5.52
N GLY A 95 5.29 -8.59 5.04
CA GLY A 95 6.48 -9.35 4.66
C GLY A 95 7.02 -10.25 5.79
N ILE A 96 6.88 -9.84 7.07
CA ILE A 96 7.27 -10.64 8.22
C ILE A 96 6.50 -11.98 8.25
N GLU A 97 5.19 -11.91 8.01
CA GLU A 97 4.30 -13.07 8.09
C GLU A 97 4.47 -14.01 6.87
N PHE A 98 4.81 -13.46 5.70
CA PHE A 98 4.81 -14.20 4.44
C PHE A 98 6.19 -14.65 3.94
N LYS A 99 7.31 -14.09 4.47
CA LYS A 99 8.67 -14.46 4.02
C LYS A 99 8.95 -15.97 4.09
N ALA A 100 8.43 -16.67 5.09
CA ALA A 100 8.65 -18.11 5.24
C ALA A 100 8.06 -18.96 4.09
N TYR A 101 7.11 -18.43 3.33
CA TYR A 101 6.47 -19.09 2.19
C TYR A 101 7.08 -18.69 0.85
N ALA A 102 7.90 -17.65 0.83
CA ALA A 102 8.40 -17.05 -0.40
C ALA A 102 9.74 -17.64 -0.84
N THR A 103 9.82 -18.15 -2.08
CA THR A 103 11.07 -18.29 -2.81
C THR A 103 11.57 -16.94 -3.31
N TYR A 104 10.64 -16.02 -3.56
CA TYR A 104 10.90 -14.64 -3.95
C TYR A 104 9.80 -13.74 -3.38
N LEU A 105 10.19 -12.73 -2.62
CA LEU A 105 9.28 -11.74 -2.04
C LEU A 105 9.58 -10.36 -2.63
N ALA A 106 8.65 -9.83 -3.39
CA ALA A 106 8.70 -8.44 -3.86
C ALA A 106 7.75 -7.57 -3.06
N GLY A 107 8.16 -6.33 -2.79
CA GLY A 107 7.29 -5.29 -2.22
C GLY A 107 7.15 -4.12 -3.18
N VAL A 108 5.97 -3.53 -3.25
CA VAL A 108 5.71 -2.28 -3.98
C VAL A 108 4.99 -1.30 -3.07
N ASP A 109 5.45 -0.05 -3.05
CA ASP A 109 4.83 1.04 -2.31
C ASP A 109 5.05 2.38 -3.00
N LEU A 110 4.16 3.36 -2.75
CA LEU A 110 4.30 4.72 -3.27
C LEU A 110 5.33 5.55 -2.49
N SER A 111 5.49 5.25 -1.19
CA SER A 111 6.33 6.02 -0.28
C SER A 111 7.76 5.50 -0.25
N PRO A 112 8.75 6.28 -0.72
CA PRO A 112 10.16 5.91 -0.58
C PRO A 112 10.61 5.85 0.89
N GLU A 113 10.00 6.63 1.79
CA GLU A 113 10.34 6.58 3.21
C GLU A 113 9.88 5.25 3.84
N MET A 114 8.67 4.78 3.53
CA MET A 114 8.20 3.45 3.93
C MET A 114 9.14 2.35 3.42
N LEU A 115 9.54 2.43 2.15
CA LEU A 115 10.43 1.44 1.55
C LEU A 115 11.81 1.38 2.20
N LYS A 116 12.32 2.47 2.79
CA LYS A 116 13.56 2.44 3.58
C LYS A 116 13.42 1.55 4.82
N PHE A 117 12.30 1.62 5.52
CA PHE A 117 12.02 0.74 6.65
C PHE A 117 11.83 -0.71 6.22
N ALA A 118 11.11 -0.96 5.13
CA ALA A 118 10.97 -2.30 4.56
C ALA A 118 12.35 -2.89 4.17
N ALA A 119 13.21 -2.09 3.54
CA ALA A 119 14.57 -2.50 3.17
C ALA A 119 15.43 -2.84 4.41
N ALA A 120 15.31 -2.06 5.48
CA ALA A 120 16.03 -2.29 6.73
C ALA A 120 15.68 -3.64 7.41
N ARG A 121 14.49 -4.20 7.12
CA ARG A 121 14.10 -5.54 7.61
C ARG A 121 14.87 -6.68 6.92
N GLY A 122 15.42 -6.46 5.73
CA GLY A 122 16.16 -7.49 5.00
C GLY A 122 15.31 -8.70 4.55
N LEU A 123 14.00 -8.54 4.41
CA LEU A 123 13.07 -9.62 4.06
C LEU A 123 12.83 -9.74 2.57
N TYR A 124 12.81 -8.62 1.86
CA TYR A 124 12.44 -8.53 0.45
C TYR A 124 13.62 -8.79 -0.47
N ASP A 125 13.38 -9.58 -1.50
CA ASP A 125 14.34 -9.81 -2.59
C ASP A 125 14.35 -8.60 -3.55
N LYS A 126 13.20 -7.90 -3.66
CA LYS A 126 13.05 -6.66 -4.45
C LYS A 126 12.03 -5.73 -3.81
N LEU A 127 12.39 -4.46 -3.72
CA LEU A 127 11.47 -3.37 -3.40
C LEU A 127 11.35 -2.45 -4.61
N HIS A 128 10.14 -1.95 -4.86
CA HIS A 128 9.84 -1.08 -5.98
C HIS A 128 9.00 0.12 -5.49
N GLU A 129 9.49 1.33 -5.80
CA GLU A 129 8.72 2.55 -5.62
C GLU A 129 7.82 2.76 -6.83
N GLY A 130 6.51 2.82 -6.61
CA GLY A 130 5.58 3.05 -7.70
C GLY A 130 4.12 2.75 -7.39
N GLU A 131 3.28 3.08 -8.35
CA GLU A 131 1.84 2.80 -8.30
C GLU A 131 1.59 1.31 -8.52
N LEU A 132 0.70 0.75 -7.69
CA LEU A 132 0.46 -0.68 -7.57
C LEU A 132 -0.05 -1.32 -8.86
N SER A 133 -1.08 -0.74 -9.47
CA SER A 133 -1.71 -1.32 -10.68
C SER A 133 -0.76 -1.28 -11.87
N ALA A 134 0.01 -0.20 -12.00
CA ALA A 134 1.05 -0.08 -13.03
C ALA A 134 2.16 -1.10 -12.84
N PHE A 135 2.61 -1.31 -11.60
CA PHE A 135 3.60 -2.34 -11.28
C PHE A 135 3.10 -3.75 -11.62
N MET A 136 1.86 -4.08 -11.23
CA MET A 136 1.26 -5.38 -11.52
C MET A 136 1.15 -5.64 -13.02
N ARG A 137 0.66 -4.67 -13.81
CA ARG A 137 0.57 -4.80 -15.27
C ARG A 137 1.93 -4.97 -15.96
N ALA A 138 2.99 -4.40 -15.40
CA ALA A 138 4.35 -4.57 -15.89
C ALA A 138 5.00 -5.93 -15.54
N ASN A 139 4.33 -6.76 -14.73
CA ASN A 139 4.83 -8.04 -14.23
C ASN A 139 3.81 -9.15 -14.47
N GLU A 140 3.41 -9.38 -15.73
CA GLU A 140 2.42 -10.40 -16.12
C GLU A 140 2.84 -11.82 -15.72
N ALA A 141 1.87 -12.63 -15.28
CA ALA A 141 2.01 -14.05 -14.93
C ALA A 141 3.25 -14.35 -14.07
N LYS A 142 3.56 -13.47 -13.10
CA LYS A 142 4.80 -13.56 -12.33
C LYS A 142 4.60 -14.11 -10.92
N PHE A 143 3.52 -13.72 -10.25
CA PHE A 143 3.30 -14.02 -8.84
C PHE A 143 2.33 -15.18 -8.64
N ASP A 144 2.58 -15.96 -7.59
CA ASP A 144 1.69 -17.04 -7.15
C ASP A 144 0.69 -16.52 -6.10
N LEU A 145 1.07 -15.47 -5.38
CA LEU A 145 0.27 -14.85 -4.33
C LEU A 145 0.48 -13.34 -4.32
N ILE A 146 -0.60 -12.60 -4.16
CA ILE A 146 -0.59 -11.16 -3.86
C ILE A 146 -1.16 -10.98 -2.46
N VAL A 147 -0.43 -10.29 -1.60
CA VAL A 147 -0.88 -9.87 -0.26
C VAL A 147 -1.08 -8.36 -0.28
N ALA A 148 -2.23 -7.90 0.18
CA ALA A 148 -2.56 -6.47 0.26
C ALA A 148 -3.19 -6.17 1.62
N ALA A 149 -2.40 -5.65 2.54
CA ALA A 149 -2.83 -5.30 3.90
C ALA A 149 -3.08 -3.79 3.99
N ASP A 150 -4.34 -3.39 4.19
CA ASP A 150 -4.81 -2.00 4.36
C ASP A 150 -4.44 -1.02 3.21
N VAL A 151 -4.41 -1.51 1.99
CA VAL A 151 -4.09 -0.72 0.80
C VAL A 151 -5.34 -0.21 0.10
N PHE A 152 -6.37 -1.04 0.01
CA PHE A 152 -7.54 -0.78 -0.83
C PHE A 152 -8.37 0.42 -0.36
N CYS A 153 -8.28 0.82 0.90
CA CYS A 153 -8.94 2.01 1.42
C CYS A 153 -8.45 3.33 0.78
N TYR A 154 -7.26 3.33 0.15
CA TYR A 154 -6.69 4.49 -0.54
C TYR A 154 -6.95 4.48 -2.05
N ILE A 155 -7.39 3.36 -2.62
CA ILE A 155 -7.53 3.19 -4.07
C ILE A 155 -8.88 3.69 -4.59
N GLY A 156 -9.95 3.60 -3.80
CA GLY A 156 -11.29 3.98 -4.21
C GLY A 156 -11.95 2.91 -5.09
N ASP A 157 -12.03 3.11 -6.42
CA ASP A 157 -12.51 2.07 -7.33
C ASP A 157 -11.45 0.98 -7.51
N LEU A 158 -11.80 -0.23 -7.10
CA LEU A 158 -10.89 -1.39 -7.11
C LEU A 158 -10.80 -2.09 -8.46
N GLN A 159 -11.63 -1.73 -9.44
CA GLN A 159 -11.70 -2.46 -10.71
C GLN A 159 -10.34 -2.55 -11.38
N GLU A 160 -9.65 -1.42 -11.53
CA GLU A 160 -8.34 -1.37 -12.18
C GLU A 160 -7.29 -2.23 -11.45
N SER A 161 -7.27 -2.16 -10.12
CA SER A 161 -6.31 -2.92 -9.30
C SER A 161 -6.59 -4.42 -9.34
N LEU A 162 -7.86 -4.84 -9.34
CA LEU A 162 -8.24 -6.24 -9.45
C LEU A 162 -7.96 -6.81 -10.84
N GLU A 163 -8.21 -6.04 -11.90
CA GLU A 163 -7.83 -6.42 -13.28
C GLU A 163 -6.30 -6.57 -13.41
N ALA A 164 -5.53 -5.65 -12.83
CA ALA A 164 -4.08 -5.74 -12.82
C ALA A 164 -3.57 -6.95 -12.01
N ALA A 165 -4.23 -7.26 -10.89
CA ALA A 165 -3.93 -8.44 -10.09
C ALA A 165 -4.16 -9.75 -10.88
N LEU A 166 -5.27 -9.84 -11.64
CA LEU A 166 -5.53 -11.00 -12.50
C LEU A 166 -4.47 -11.21 -13.58
N VAL A 167 -3.92 -10.13 -14.13
CA VAL A 167 -2.87 -10.21 -15.17
C VAL A 167 -1.53 -10.62 -14.57
N THR A 168 -1.21 -10.19 -13.35
CA THR A 168 0.10 -10.45 -12.72
C THR A 168 0.17 -11.82 -12.02
N LEU A 169 -0.98 -12.42 -11.69
CA LEU A 169 -1.04 -13.80 -11.17
C LEU A 169 -0.76 -14.83 -12.26
N LYS A 170 -0.13 -15.95 -11.87
CA LYS A 170 0.13 -17.10 -12.75
C LYS A 170 -1.12 -17.90 -13.03
#